data_d90d49aec24def639cb3223bcb1f6c89
#
_entry.id   d90d49aec24def639cb3223bcb1f6c89
#
_cell.length_a   1.000
_cell.length_b   1.000
_cell.length_c   1.000
_cell.angle_alpha   90.00
_cell.angle_beta   90.00
_cell.angle_gamma   90.00
#
_symmetry.space_group_name_H-M   'P 1'
#
loop_
_entity.id
_entity.type
_entity.pdbx_description
1 polymer ?
#
loop_
_entity_poly.entity_id
_entity_poly.type
_entity_poly.pdbx_seq_one_letter_code
_entity_poly.pdbx_strand_id
1 'polypeptide(L)'
;MKIKNIIIGVITSIVLINCGMSVLATGFDINADNKIDVNDVTYLQNALSDFAEDTKLDLNSDGRIDVNDVSFLQIEISNQSVENNTQISISTKEYCKNVGDTFTISVDTNNDVNEITFTSSDSSVAKIVSSDKNMVKVKVNKVGTATITAQQCSKSVSVKFNVDKAKCIDISEWNGDINFNKVRKAGVTCVIIRAGYGKDPNQEDNEFQKYYKQAKAAGLNVGAYWYSYATSVDAAKAEVRNCMKTIQGKEFDLPVFLDVEEYRQAVLPRRTLTDIISTFCDGIKSNGFESGLYSAKSMLVDSAYPDELASKYLIWMAAPNNSYNELPAFVDIHQYSWNGKVDGIRGDVDLNYIYNLN
;
A
#
# COMPACT_ATOMS: atom_id res chain seq x y z
N MET A 1 -26.14 34.28 28.63
CA MET A 1 -26.50 32.87 28.41
C MET A 1 -25.24 32.15 27.95
N LYS A 2 -24.58 31.37 28.82
CA LYS A 2 -23.27 30.73 28.57
C LYS A 2 -23.50 29.40 27.90
N ILE A 3 -22.98 29.23 26.70
CA ILE A 3 -22.94 27.94 25.97
C ILE A 3 -21.70 27.19 26.44
N LYS A 4 -21.91 26.06 27.11
CA LYS A 4 -20.85 25.12 27.51
C LYS A 4 -20.41 24.31 26.29
N ASN A 5 -19.14 24.44 25.95
CA ASN A 5 -18.49 23.53 25.03
C ASN A 5 -18.28 22.19 25.73
N ILE A 6 -18.94 21.15 25.24
CA ILE A 6 -18.66 19.75 25.62
C ILE A 6 -17.55 19.27 24.71
N ILE A 7 -16.35 19.12 25.28
CA ILE A 7 -15.24 18.43 24.66
C ILE A 7 -15.48 16.93 24.91
N ILE A 8 -15.83 16.20 23.84
CA ILE A 8 -15.84 14.73 23.86
C ILE A 8 -14.39 14.29 23.68
N GLY A 9 -13.76 13.97 24.81
CA GLY A 9 -12.45 13.32 24.79
C GLY A 9 -12.60 11.88 24.33
N VAL A 10 -12.09 11.56 23.14
CA VAL A 10 -11.85 10.19 22.73
C VAL A 10 -10.67 9.68 23.56
N ILE A 11 -10.96 8.88 24.58
CA ILE A 11 -9.95 8.12 25.30
C ILE A 11 -9.57 6.97 24.39
N THR A 12 -8.53 7.16 23.59
CA THR A 12 -7.78 6.07 22.99
C THR A 12 -7.02 5.39 24.13
N SER A 13 -7.53 4.25 24.58
CA SER A 13 -6.80 3.34 25.45
C SER A 13 -5.59 2.84 24.67
N ILE A 14 -4.45 3.51 24.82
CA ILE A 14 -3.16 2.95 24.39
C ILE A 14 -2.86 1.86 25.41
N VAL A 15 -3.18 0.62 25.07
CA VAL A 15 -2.61 -0.54 25.73
C VAL A 15 -1.15 -0.57 25.29
N LEU A 16 -0.30 0.10 26.06
CA LEU A 16 1.15 -0.09 25.98
C LEU A 16 1.43 -1.50 26.53
N ILE A 17 1.39 -2.49 25.65
CA ILE A 17 2.00 -3.78 25.94
C ILE A 17 3.50 -3.52 25.88
N ASN A 18 4.08 -3.32 27.05
CA ASN A 18 5.52 -3.21 27.24
C ASN A 18 6.14 -4.58 26.90
N CYS A 19 6.47 -4.81 25.66
CA CYS A 19 7.34 -5.91 25.28
C CYS A 19 8.78 -5.46 25.50
N GLY A 20 9.29 -5.80 26.67
CA GLY A 20 10.64 -5.93 27.13
C GLY A 20 11.70 -4.90 26.80
N MET A 21 12.24 -4.31 27.81
CA MET A 21 13.67 -4.06 27.89
C MET A 21 14.26 -5.00 28.94
N SER A 22 15.31 -5.72 28.59
CA SER A 22 16.08 -6.60 29.47
C SER A 22 16.81 -5.89 30.65
N VAL A 23 16.33 -4.73 31.05
CA VAL A 23 16.88 -3.91 32.14
C VAL A 23 16.03 -4.02 33.41
N LEU A 24 14.81 -4.58 33.35
CA LEU A 24 13.96 -4.80 34.53
C LEU A 24 14.17 -6.14 35.23
N ALA A 25 15.00 -7.02 34.66
CA ALA A 25 15.17 -8.39 35.16
C ALA A 25 15.82 -8.48 36.55
N THR A 26 16.58 -7.48 37.00
CA THR A 26 17.30 -7.56 38.26
C THR A 26 16.44 -7.27 39.47
N GLY A 27 15.23 -6.71 39.31
CA GLY A 27 14.33 -6.37 40.41
C GLY A 27 13.49 -7.53 40.94
N PHE A 28 13.35 -8.61 40.18
CA PHE A 28 12.52 -9.79 40.51
C PHE A 28 13.30 -10.99 41.02
N ASP A 29 14.62 -10.99 40.87
CA ASP A 29 15.52 -11.94 41.56
C ASP A 29 15.71 -11.50 43.02
N ILE A 30 14.68 -11.76 43.80
CA ILE A 30 14.61 -11.25 45.18
C ILE A 30 15.33 -12.15 46.16
N ASN A 31 15.62 -13.39 45.81
CA ASN A 31 16.44 -14.31 46.56
C ASN A 31 17.94 -14.22 46.23
N ALA A 32 18.30 -13.42 45.19
CA ALA A 32 19.66 -13.17 44.70
C ALA A 32 20.43 -14.44 44.26
N ASP A 33 19.72 -15.40 43.65
CA ASP A 33 20.33 -16.62 43.09
C ASP A 33 20.67 -16.48 41.60
N ASN A 34 20.50 -15.32 41.00
CA ASN A 34 20.64 -14.96 39.57
C ASN A 34 19.63 -15.64 38.65
N LYS A 35 18.49 -16.04 39.16
CA LYS A 35 17.36 -16.54 38.37
C LYS A 35 16.09 -15.81 38.84
N ILE A 36 15.13 -15.76 37.97
CA ILE A 36 13.78 -15.27 38.29
C ILE A 36 12.84 -16.45 38.05
N ASP A 37 12.47 -17.14 39.10
CA ASP A 37 11.66 -18.35 39.03
C ASP A 37 10.77 -18.54 40.29
N VAL A 38 10.15 -19.71 40.42
CA VAL A 38 9.26 -20.05 41.51
C VAL A 38 9.94 -19.96 42.90
N ASN A 39 11.27 -19.99 42.96
CA ASN A 39 12.00 -19.84 44.24
C ASN A 39 11.90 -18.42 44.76
N ASP A 40 11.85 -17.41 43.88
CA ASP A 40 11.59 -16.00 44.28
C ASP A 40 10.20 -15.87 44.86
N VAL A 41 9.19 -16.51 44.22
CA VAL A 41 7.84 -16.52 44.81
C VAL A 41 7.83 -17.14 46.22
N THR A 42 8.55 -18.24 46.38
CA THR A 42 8.66 -18.91 47.70
C THR A 42 9.39 -18.02 48.72
N TYR A 43 10.43 -17.33 48.28
CA TYR A 43 11.14 -16.36 49.14
C TYR A 43 10.21 -15.24 49.62
N LEU A 44 9.44 -14.62 48.70
CA LEU A 44 8.49 -13.57 49.01
C LEU A 44 7.38 -14.05 49.97
N GLN A 45 6.83 -15.24 49.75
CA GLN A 45 5.81 -15.83 50.60
C GLN A 45 6.34 -16.07 52.02
N ASN A 46 7.59 -16.53 52.17
CA ASN A 46 8.22 -16.70 53.49
C ASN A 46 8.46 -15.33 54.16
N ALA A 47 8.98 -14.34 53.43
CA ALA A 47 9.20 -13.00 53.97
C ALA A 47 7.90 -12.35 54.45
N LEU A 48 6.79 -12.53 53.75
CA LEU A 48 5.45 -12.08 54.21
C LEU A 48 5.01 -12.78 55.49
N SER A 49 5.30 -14.09 55.59
CA SER A 49 4.96 -14.85 56.82
C SER A 49 5.76 -14.39 58.02
N ASP A 50 6.99 -13.89 57.82
CA ASP A 50 7.90 -13.39 58.84
C ASP A 50 7.74 -11.87 59.11
N PHE A 51 6.72 -11.23 58.53
CA PHE A 51 6.43 -9.79 58.65
C PHE A 51 7.62 -8.90 58.25
N ALA A 52 8.28 -9.24 57.13
CA ALA A 52 9.40 -8.48 56.59
C ALA A 52 8.99 -7.06 56.19
N GLU A 53 9.79 -6.06 56.57
CA GLU A 53 9.57 -4.65 56.23
C GLU A 53 10.53 -4.16 55.13
N ASP A 54 11.12 -5.05 54.33
CA ASP A 54 12.02 -4.68 53.25
C ASP A 54 11.24 -4.12 52.06
N THR A 55 11.30 -2.81 51.85
CA THR A 55 10.61 -2.10 50.76
C THR A 55 10.95 -2.61 49.36
N LYS A 56 12.01 -3.39 49.18
CA LYS A 56 12.31 -4.06 47.91
C LYS A 56 11.32 -5.17 47.54
N LEU A 57 10.52 -5.63 48.52
CA LEU A 57 9.50 -6.65 48.35
C LEU A 57 8.14 -6.06 47.90
N ASP A 58 7.99 -4.74 47.90
CA ASP A 58 6.85 -4.02 47.29
C ASP A 58 7.07 -3.97 45.78
N LEU A 59 6.80 -5.09 45.11
CA LEU A 59 7.09 -5.29 43.71
C LEU A 59 6.13 -4.58 42.75
N ASN A 60 4.89 -4.37 43.21
CA ASN A 60 3.85 -3.65 42.47
C ASN A 60 3.83 -2.14 42.73
N SER A 61 4.69 -1.68 43.65
CA SER A 61 4.86 -0.27 44.05
C SER A 61 3.58 0.41 44.55
N ASP A 62 2.70 -0.33 45.27
CA ASP A 62 1.48 0.21 45.85
C ASP A 62 1.66 0.73 47.29
N GLY A 63 2.87 0.62 47.83
CA GLY A 63 3.26 1.05 49.18
C GLY A 63 2.95 0.02 50.26
N ARG A 64 2.62 -1.20 49.91
CA ARG A 64 2.39 -2.33 50.79
C ARG A 64 3.17 -3.54 50.34
N ILE A 65 3.52 -4.38 51.28
CA ILE A 65 4.13 -5.68 51.02
C ILE A 65 3.10 -6.73 51.40
N ASP A 66 2.38 -7.29 50.41
CA ASP A 66 1.29 -8.24 50.67
C ASP A 66 1.16 -9.30 49.56
N VAL A 67 0.06 -10.07 49.58
CA VAL A 67 -0.21 -11.14 48.62
C VAL A 67 -0.33 -10.62 47.20
N ASN A 68 -0.55 -9.32 46.97
CA ASN A 68 -0.62 -8.75 45.65
C ASN A 68 0.76 -8.72 44.97
N ASP A 69 1.84 -8.53 45.76
CA ASP A 69 3.23 -8.60 45.28
C ASP A 69 3.57 -10.03 44.81
N VAL A 70 3.10 -11.03 45.58
CA VAL A 70 3.25 -12.45 45.19
C VAL A 70 2.55 -12.69 43.84
N SER A 71 1.33 -12.22 43.68
CA SER A 71 0.55 -12.35 42.46
C SER A 71 1.21 -11.62 41.32
N PHE A 72 1.75 -10.42 41.56
CA PHE A 72 2.49 -9.64 40.57
C PHE A 72 3.75 -10.41 40.08
N LEU A 73 4.55 -10.92 41.01
CA LEU A 73 5.75 -11.71 40.69
C LEU A 73 5.40 -12.99 39.89
N GLN A 74 4.34 -13.69 40.25
CA GLN A 74 3.88 -14.89 39.51
C GLN A 74 3.49 -14.55 38.07
N ILE A 75 2.81 -13.43 37.85
CA ILE A 75 2.45 -12.94 36.51
C ILE A 75 3.70 -12.62 35.70
N GLU A 76 4.68 -11.93 36.30
CA GLU A 76 5.93 -11.57 35.62
C GLU A 76 6.78 -12.80 35.23
N ILE A 77 6.89 -13.79 36.12
CA ILE A 77 7.56 -15.07 35.81
C ILE A 77 6.83 -15.79 34.67
N SER A 78 5.51 -15.78 34.66
CA SER A 78 4.72 -16.38 33.58
C SER A 78 4.97 -15.65 32.25
N ASN A 79 4.99 -14.32 32.25
CA ASN A 79 5.26 -13.50 31.06
C ASN A 79 6.65 -13.76 30.50
N GLN A 80 7.68 -13.81 31.34
CA GLN A 80 9.04 -14.15 30.93
C GLN A 80 9.14 -15.57 30.35
N SER A 81 8.44 -16.52 30.92
CA SER A 81 8.40 -17.90 30.40
C SER A 81 7.79 -17.93 28.99
N VAL A 82 6.71 -17.20 28.76
CA VAL A 82 6.05 -17.07 27.46
C VAL A 82 7.01 -16.41 26.47
N GLU A 83 7.67 -15.32 26.86
CA GLU A 83 8.62 -14.61 26.00
C GLU A 83 9.81 -15.51 25.59
N ASN A 84 10.42 -16.18 26.56
CA ASN A 84 11.58 -17.07 26.31
C ASN A 84 11.24 -18.25 25.41
N ASN A 85 10.02 -18.80 25.52
CA ASN A 85 9.56 -19.95 24.75
C ASN A 85 8.90 -19.55 23.43
N THR A 86 8.70 -18.25 23.14
CA THR A 86 8.10 -17.79 21.89
C THR A 86 8.98 -18.17 20.72
N GLN A 87 8.40 -18.86 19.75
CA GLN A 87 8.98 -19.18 18.45
C GLN A 87 8.14 -18.53 17.36
N ILE A 88 8.80 -17.87 16.44
CA ILE A 88 8.16 -17.20 15.31
C ILE A 88 8.92 -17.53 14.03
N SER A 89 8.19 -17.86 12.97
CA SER A 89 8.81 -18.19 11.67
C SER A 89 7.94 -17.74 10.50
N ILE A 90 8.60 -17.51 9.35
CA ILE A 90 7.97 -17.29 8.06
C ILE A 90 8.49 -18.37 7.11
N SER A 91 7.57 -19.09 6.45
CA SER A 91 7.91 -20.20 5.57
C SER A 91 8.71 -19.78 4.34
N THR A 92 8.54 -18.55 3.86
CA THR A 92 9.22 -17.99 2.68
C THR A 92 10.14 -16.86 3.08
N LYS A 93 11.40 -16.93 2.63
CA LYS A 93 12.44 -15.97 3.02
C LYS A 93 12.64 -14.81 2.02
N GLU A 94 12.30 -15.04 0.76
CA GLU A 94 12.48 -14.06 -0.31
C GLU A 94 11.36 -14.15 -1.34
N TYR A 95 10.92 -12.99 -1.86
CA TYR A 95 9.93 -12.88 -2.91
C TYR A 95 10.41 -11.95 -4.02
N CYS A 96 10.15 -12.36 -5.27
CA CYS A 96 10.20 -11.45 -6.43
C CYS A 96 8.78 -11.06 -6.76
N LYS A 97 8.51 -9.76 -6.83
CA LYS A 97 7.21 -9.17 -7.10
C LYS A 97 7.31 -8.08 -8.15
N ASN A 98 6.20 -7.77 -8.79
CA ASN A 98 6.11 -6.63 -9.69
C ASN A 98 5.29 -5.52 -9.05
N VAL A 99 5.56 -4.28 -9.44
CA VAL A 99 4.72 -3.14 -9.03
C VAL A 99 3.26 -3.45 -9.31
N GLY A 100 2.38 -3.14 -8.35
CA GLY A 100 0.95 -3.45 -8.40
C GLY A 100 0.54 -4.76 -7.74
N ASP A 101 1.46 -5.69 -7.48
CA ASP A 101 1.11 -6.94 -6.81
C ASP A 101 0.61 -6.71 -5.39
N THR A 102 -0.37 -7.52 -4.99
CA THR A 102 -0.85 -7.60 -3.61
C THR A 102 -0.83 -9.07 -3.16
N PHE A 103 -0.34 -9.34 -1.95
CA PHE A 103 -0.19 -10.70 -1.44
C PHE A 103 -0.24 -10.72 0.09
N THR A 104 -0.39 -11.91 0.65
CA THR A 104 -0.43 -12.13 2.10
C THR A 104 0.80 -12.92 2.55
N ILE A 105 1.40 -12.52 3.67
CA ILE A 105 2.42 -13.26 4.39
C ILE A 105 1.76 -13.83 5.63
N SER A 106 1.98 -15.12 5.88
CA SER A 106 1.57 -15.79 7.10
C SER A 106 2.79 -16.07 7.96
N VAL A 107 2.63 -15.89 9.26
CA VAL A 107 3.64 -16.12 10.28
C VAL A 107 3.18 -17.29 11.15
N ASP A 108 4.04 -18.28 11.31
CA ASP A 108 3.81 -19.37 12.24
C ASP A 108 4.37 -19.01 13.62
N THR A 109 3.58 -19.21 14.66
CA THR A 109 3.98 -18.95 16.05
C THR A 109 3.38 -20.00 16.97
N ASN A 110 4.08 -20.29 18.07
CA ASN A 110 3.58 -21.09 19.18
C ASN A 110 2.99 -20.25 20.33
N ASN A 111 2.87 -18.93 20.13
CA ASN A 111 2.38 -17.98 21.11
C ASN A 111 1.13 -17.27 20.58
N ASP A 112 -0.06 -17.72 21.01
CA ASP A 112 -1.34 -17.15 20.60
C ASP A 112 -1.81 -15.99 21.49
N VAL A 113 -1.07 -15.69 22.56
CA VAL A 113 -1.45 -14.69 23.57
C VAL A 113 -1.00 -13.30 23.18
N ASN A 114 0.24 -13.17 22.68
CA ASN A 114 0.83 -11.88 22.32
C ASN A 114 0.60 -11.54 20.86
N GLU A 115 0.25 -10.28 20.60
CA GLU A 115 0.03 -9.76 19.25
C GLU A 115 1.34 -9.75 18.45
N ILE A 116 1.24 -10.04 17.15
CA ILE A 116 2.33 -9.88 16.19
C ILE A 116 2.23 -8.50 15.57
N THR A 117 3.30 -7.74 15.65
CA THR A 117 3.43 -6.45 14.96
C THR A 117 4.18 -6.62 13.65
N PHE A 118 3.72 -5.92 12.61
CA PHE A 118 4.33 -5.96 11.29
C PHE A 118 4.85 -4.58 10.89
N THR A 119 6.07 -4.54 10.37
CA THR A 119 6.69 -3.30 9.89
C THR A 119 7.28 -3.51 8.50
N SER A 120 7.33 -2.42 7.71
CA SER A 120 8.02 -2.36 6.43
C SER A 120 9.23 -1.44 6.53
N SER A 121 10.37 -1.88 6.02
CA SER A 121 11.59 -1.06 5.97
C SER A 121 11.47 0.11 4.99
N ASP A 122 10.60 -0.01 3.98
CA ASP A 122 10.26 1.04 3.04
C ASP A 122 8.80 0.88 2.59
N SER A 123 7.92 1.67 3.19
CA SER A 123 6.49 1.64 2.88
C SER A 123 6.15 2.19 1.49
N SER A 124 7.05 2.93 0.84
CA SER A 124 6.88 3.37 -0.54
C SER A 124 7.09 2.21 -1.52
N VAL A 125 7.94 1.24 -1.20
CA VAL A 125 8.16 0.04 -2.01
C VAL A 125 7.13 -1.04 -1.66
N ALA A 126 6.99 -1.38 -0.37
CA ALA A 126 6.08 -2.42 0.11
C ALA A 126 5.24 -1.91 1.27
N LYS A 127 3.98 -1.58 0.98
CA LYS A 127 3.03 -1.00 1.94
C LYS A 127 2.22 -2.09 2.63
N ILE A 128 2.18 -2.06 3.95
CA ILE A 128 1.24 -2.86 4.73
C ILE A 128 -0.16 -2.25 4.57
N VAL A 129 -1.11 -3.01 4.03
CA VAL A 129 -2.50 -2.58 3.81
C VAL A 129 -3.44 -3.01 4.92
N SER A 130 -3.18 -4.19 5.49
CA SER A 130 -3.89 -4.68 6.67
C SER A 130 -3.10 -5.80 7.34
N SER A 131 -3.34 -6.01 8.63
CA SER A 131 -2.85 -7.14 9.39
C SER A 131 -3.98 -7.74 10.22
N ASP A 132 -3.94 -9.05 10.42
CA ASP A 132 -4.86 -9.79 11.27
C ASP A 132 -4.10 -10.95 11.92
N LYS A 133 -4.05 -10.97 13.26
CA LYS A 133 -3.35 -11.98 14.06
C LYS A 133 -1.94 -12.26 13.53
N ASN A 134 -1.77 -13.38 12.85
CA ASN A 134 -0.51 -13.87 12.29
C ASN A 134 -0.38 -13.67 10.77
N MET A 135 -1.20 -12.82 10.17
CA MET A 135 -1.17 -12.55 8.73
C MET A 135 -1.01 -11.05 8.46
N VAL A 136 -0.28 -10.72 7.40
CA VAL A 136 -0.15 -9.36 6.91
C VAL A 136 -0.38 -9.32 5.40
N LYS A 137 -1.23 -8.39 4.95
CA LYS A 137 -1.47 -8.11 3.54
C LYS A 137 -0.58 -6.96 3.09
N VAL A 138 0.22 -7.19 2.06
CA VAL A 138 1.21 -6.25 1.53
C VAL A 138 0.86 -5.91 0.10
N LYS A 139 0.91 -4.62 -0.27
CA LYS A 139 0.86 -4.11 -1.64
C LYS A 139 2.23 -3.55 -2.00
N VAL A 140 2.75 -3.89 -3.18
CA VAL A 140 4.00 -3.34 -3.69
C VAL A 140 3.70 -2.25 -4.72
N ASN A 141 4.23 -1.05 -4.47
CA ASN A 141 3.86 0.15 -5.22
C ASN A 141 5.00 0.72 -6.07
N LYS A 142 6.25 0.38 -5.77
CA LYS A 142 7.43 0.98 -6.42
C LYS A 142 8.54 -0.04 -6.62
N VAL A 143 9.31 0.13 -7.69
CA VAL A 143 10.55 -0.64 -7.92
C VAL A 143 11.54 -0.38 -6.81
N GLY A 144 12.15 -1.44 -6.30
CA GLY A 144 13.12 -1.35 -5.21
C GLY A 144 13.19 -2.60 -4.37
N THR A 145 13.71 -2.45 -3.16
CA THR A 145 13.82 -3.52 -2.18
C THR A 145 13.21 -3.06 -0.87
N ALA A 146 12.38 -3.90 -0.29
CA ALA A 146 11.84 -3.69 1.06
C ALA A 146 11.89 -4.99 1.86
N THR A 147 11.85 -4.86 3.18
CA THR A 147 11.80 -5.98 4.12
C THR A 147 10.56 -5.82 5.00
N ILE A 148 9.73 -6.85 5.04
CA ILE A 148 8.64 -6.93 6.02
C ILE A 148 9.15 -7.72 7.21
N THR A 149 9.07 -7.13 8.39
CA THR A 149 9.45 -7.75 9.66
C THR A 149 8.20 -7.99 10.48
N ALA A 150 8.05 -9.22 10.95
CA ALA A 150 7.08 -9.60 11.97
C ALA A 150 7.82 -9.73 13.31
N GLN A 151 7.28 -9.12 14.35
CA GLN A 151 7.82 -9.16 15.70
C GLN A 151 6.75 -9.61 16.68
N GLN A 152 7.13 -10.54 17.55
CA GLN A 152 6.31 -11.02 18.67
C GLN A 152 7.20 -11.13 19.90
N CYS A 153 6.87 -10.41 20.96
CA CYS A 153 7.77 -10.25 22.12
C CYS A 153 9.16 -9.75 21.67
N SER A 154 10.23 -10.37 22.16
CA SER A 154 11.62 -10.08 21.77
C SER A 154 12.06 -10.78 20.46
N LYS A 155 11.22 -11.65 19.88
CA LYS A 155 11.54 -12.42 18.68
C LYS A 155 11.06 -11.71 17.42
N SER A 156 11.87 -11.78 16.37
CA SER A 156 11.48 -11.25 15.05
C SER A 156 11.91 -12.15 13.92
N VAL A 157 11.13 -12.12 12.84
CA VAL A 157 11.47 -12.77 11.56
C VAL A 157 11.20 -11.79 10.44
N SER A 158 11.95 -11.92 9.36
CA SER A 158 11.85 -10.98 8.25
C SER A 158 11.83 -11.69 6.91
N VAL A 159 11.15 -11.07 5.96
CA VAL A 159 11.17 -11.47 4.55
C VAL A 159 11.51 -10.28 3.67
N LYS A 160 12.46 -10.49 2.76
CA LYS A 160 12.91 -9.49 1.81
C LYS A 160 12.15 -9.60 0.49
N PHE A 161 11.81 -8.46 -0.09
CA PHE A 161 11.19 -8.34 -1.40
C PHE A 161 12.10 -7.58 -2.34
N ASN A 162 12.27 -8.14 -3.55
CA ASN A 162 12.81 -7.43 -4.70
C ASN A 162 11.62 -7.14 -5.61
N VAL A 163 11.35 -5.86 -5.82
CA VAL A 163 10.21 -5.40 -6.63
C VAL A 163 10.72 -4.91 -7.97
N ASP A 164 10.25 -5.53 -9.04
CA ASP A 164 10.56 -5.18 -10.41
C ASP A 164 9.42 -4.38 -11.04
N LYS A 165 9.73 -3.66 -12.15
CA LYS A 165 8.72 -2.94 -12.93
C LYS A 165 7.67 -3.89 -13.48
N ALA A 166 6.41 -3.47 -13.49
CA ALA A 166 5.35 -4.25 -14.09
C ALA A 166 5.30 -4.05 -15.60
N LYS A 167 5.11 -5.15 -16.34
CA LYS A 167 4.78 -5.07 -17.78
C LYS A 167 3.30 -4.76 -17.93
N CYS A 168 3.02 -3.67 -18.61
CA CYS A 168 1.66 -3.19 -18.86
C CYS A 168 1.45 -2.97 -20.36
N ILE A 169 0.22 -3.18 -20.81
CA ILE A 169 -0.26 -2.77 -22.13
C ILE A 169 -1.37 -1.76 -21.96
N ASP A 170 -1.56 -0.88 -22.93
CA ASP A 170 -2.79 -0.12 -23.02
C ASP A 170 -3.51 -0.48 -24.33
N ILE A 171 -4.85 -0.48 -24.25
CA ILE A 171 -5.72 -1.02 -25.28
C ILE A 171 -7.03 -0.25 -25.43
N SER A 172 -7.62 -0.35 -26.60
CA SER A 172 -8.93 0.18 -26.93
C SER A 172 -9.66 -0.75 -27.91
N GLU A 173 -10.86 -0.39 -28.32
CA GLU A 173 -11.62 -1.12 -29.36
C GLU A 173 -10.82 -1.42 -30.64
N TRP A 174 -9.78 -0.63 -30.92
CA TRP A 174 -8.93 -0.81 -32.10
C TRP A 174 -8.04 -2.07 -32.06
N ASN A 175 -7.85 -2.67 -30.89
CA ASN A 175 -7.06 -3.89 -30.73
C ASN A 175 -7.85 -5.18 -31.06
N GLY A 176 -9.17 -5.09 -31.29
CA GLY A 176 -10.03 -6.21 -31.72
C GLY A 176 -10.14 -7.31 -30.65
N ASP A 177 -10.25 -8.56 -31.10
CA ASP A 177 -10.37 -9.67 -30.14
C ASP A 177 -9.04 -9.98 -29.44
N ILE A 178 -9.07 -9.98 -28.10
CA ILE A 178 -7.91 -10.21 -27.24
C ILE A 178 -8.10 -11.48 -26.43
N ASN A 179 -7.08 -12.34 -26.38
CA ASN A 179 -7.00 -13.46 -25.45
C ASN A 179 -6.18 -13.09 -24.22
N PHE A 180 -6.83 -12.55 -23.19
CA PHE A 180 -6.16 -12.08 -21.98
C PHE A 180 -5.42 -13.17 -21.21
N ASN A 181 -5.83 -14.45 -21.31
CA ASN A 181 -5.08 -15.55 -20.71
C ASN A 181 -3.70 -15.75 -21.40
N LYS A 182 -3.61 -15.57 -22.72
CA LYS A 182 -2.33 -15.60 -23.41
C LYS A 182 -1.50 -14.36 -23.08
N VAL A 183 -2.11 -13.18 -23.04
CA VAL A 183 -1.47 -11.93 -22.62
C VAL A 183 -0.84 -12.10 -21.22
N ARG A 184 -1.58 -12.65 -20.26
CA ARG A 184 -1.05 -12.93 -18.90
C ARG A 184 0.12 -13.93 -18.93
N LYS A 185 0.03 -14.98 -19.73
CA LYS A 185 1.10 -15.98 -19.91
C LYS A 185 2.36 -15.40 -20.58
N ALA A 186 2.22 -14.37 -21.41
CA ALA A 186 3.33 -13.63 -22.00
C ALA A 186 4.06 -12.72 -21.00
N GLY A 187 3.64 -12.74 -19.72
CA GLY A 187 4.29 -11.98 -18.64
C GLY A 187 3.77 -10.56 -18.47
N VAL A 188 2.70 -10.16 -19.17
CA VAL A 188 1.98 -8.92 -18.91
C VAL A 188 1.22 -9.08 -17.60
N THR A 189 1.35 -8.11 -16.70
CA THR A 189 0.69 -8.15 -15.38
C THR A 189 -0.37 -7.08 -15.22
N CYS A 190 -0.34 -6.05 -16.06
CA CYS A 190 -1.21 -4.89 -16.00
C CYS A 190 -1.81 -4.56 -17.37
N VAL A 191 -3.00 -3.96 -17.36
CA VAL A 191 -3.63 -3.42 -18.56
C VAL A 191 -4.36 -2.12 -18.24
N ILE A 192 -4.21 -1.08 -19.07
CA ILE A 192 -4.96 0.16 -19.00
C ILE A 192 -5.89 0.21 -20.23
N ILE A 193 -7.20 0.30 -19.99
CA ILE A 193 -8.23 0.12 -21.01
C ILE A 193 -8.92 1.45 -21.29
N ARG A 194 -9.05 1.84 -22.56
CA ARG A 194 -9.85 3.02 -22.91
C ARG A 194 -11.28 2.83 -22.43
N ALA A 195 -11.73 3.68 -21.48
CA ALA A 195 -13.10 3.68 -21.02
C ALA A 195 -14.01 4.43 -22.02
N GLY A 196 -13.47 5.45 -22.64
CA GLY A 196 -14.19 6.26 -23.63
C GLY A 196 -13.42 7.53 -23.97
N TYR A 197 -14.10 8.50 -24.55
CA TYR A 197 -13.50 9.74 -25.02
C TYR A 197 -14.46 10.90 -25.03
N GLY A 198 -13.93 12.13 -24.93
CA GLY A 198 -14.67 13.36 -25.15
C GLY A 198 -15.80 13.66 -24.15
N LYS A 199 -16.49 14.76 -24.42
CA LYS A 199 -17.50 15.35 -23.54
C LYS A 199 -18.94 15.02 -23.90
N ASP A 200 -19.18 14.47 -25.09
CA ASP A 200 -20.53 14.23 -25.60
C ASP A 200 -21.08 12.89 -25.08
N PRO A 201 -22.41 12.74 -25.01
CA PRO A 201 -23.01 11.47 -24.58
C PRO A 201 -22.67 10.30 -25.51
N ASN A 202 -22.62 9.09 -24.93
CA ASN A 202 -22.43 7.82 -25.68
C ASN A 202 -21.04 7.68 -26.34
N GLN A 203 -20.02 8.26 -25.74
CA GLN A 203 -18.62 8.11 -26.15
C GLN A 203 -17.87 7.06 -25.33
N GLU A 204 -18.56 6.07 -24.80
CA GLU A 204 -17.94 4.87 -24.22
C GLU A 204 -17.22 4.07 -25.32
N ASP A 205 -16.05 3.51 -25.02
CA ASP A 205 -15.35 2.58 -25.92
C ASP A 205 -16.15 1.28 -26.06
N ASN A 206 -16.39 0.82 -27.27
CA ASN A 206 -17.29 -0.32 -27.56
C ASN A 206 -16.82 -1.65 -26.92
N GLU A 207 -15.52 -1.81 -26.68
CA GLU A 207 -14.95 -3.02 -26.10
C GLU A 207 -14.66 -2.89 -24.59
N PHE A 208 -14.80 -1.70 -23.99
CA PHE A 208 -14.40 -1.45 -22.61
C PHE A 208 -14.99 -2.43 -21.61
N GLN A 209 -16.31 -2.64 -21.64
CA GLN A 209 -17.01 -3.51 -20.69
C GLN A 209 -16.55 -4.97 -20.80
N LYS A 210 -16.36 -5.44 -22.04
CA LYS A 210 -15.89 -6.78 -22.35
C LYS A 210 -14.44 -6.96 -21.90
N TYR A 211 -13.56 -6.04 -22.27
CA TYR A 211 -12.15 -6.08 -21.92
C TYR A 211 -11.93 -6.02 -20.42
N TYR A 212 -12.61 -5.12 -19.70
CA TYR A 212 -12.55 -5.03 -18.25
C TYR A 212 -12.86 -6.39 -17.59
N LYS A 213 -13.99 -6.99 -17.96
CA LYS A 213 -14.41 -8.29 -17.41
C LYS A 213 -13.40 -9.40 -17.70
N GLN A 214 -12.92 -9.47 -18.95
CA GLN A 214 -12.00 -10.51 -19.38
C GLN A 214 -10.61 -10.35 -18.78
N ALA A 215 -10.09 -9.12 -18.66
CA ALA A 215 -8.81 -8.82 -18.05
C ALA A 215 -8.79 -9.16 -16.55
N LYS A 216 -9.85 -8.77 -15.82
CA LYS A 216 -10.01 -9.13 -14.38
C LYS A 216 -10.11 -10.66 -14.21
N ALA A 217 -10.85 -11.35 -15.07
CA ALA A 217 -10.94 -12.81 -15.03
C ALA A 217 -9.62 -13.53 -15.32
N ALA A 218 -8.74 -12.92 -16.13
CA ALA A 218 -7.40 -13.42 -16.40
C ALA A 218 -6.39 -13.09 -15.30
N GLY A 219 -6.78 -12.36 -14.27
CA GLY A 219 -5.93 -11.98 -13.12
C GLY A 219 -4.93 -10.87 -13.47
N LEU A 220 -5.26 -9.98 -14.42
CA LEU A 220 -4.51 -8.77 -14.69
C LEU A 220 -4.93 -7.65 -13.73
N ASN A 221 -3.99 -6.80 -13.33
CA ASN A 221 -4.28 -5.53 -12.70
C ASN A 221 -4.84 -4.57 -13.76
N VAL A 222 -6.00 -3.99 -13.50
CA VAL A 222 -6.74 -3.20 -14.49
C VAL A 222 -6.80 -1.74 -14.09
N GLY A 223 -6.46 -0.85 -15.03
CA GLY A 223 -6.73 0.57 -15.01
C GLY A 223 -7.61 0.99 -16.18
N ALA A 224 -7.92 2.27 -16.25
CA ALA A 224 -8.66 2.83 -17.35
C ALA A 224 -8.05 4.16 -17.83
N TYR A 225 -8.36 4.56 -19.07
CA TYR A 225 -8.09 5.91 -19.52
C TYR A 225 -9.27 6.51 -20.26
N TRP A 226 -9.35 7.85 -20.22
CA TRP A 226 -10.32 8.65 -20.95
C TRP A 226 -9.60 9.56 -21.93
N TYR A 227 -9.84 9.39 -23.22
CA TYR A 227 -9.24 10.20 -24.26
C TYR A 227 -9.91 11.58 -24.30
N SER A 228 -9.15 12.63 -24.04
CA SER A 228 -9.68 13.97 -23.83
C SER A 228 -9.66 14.80 -25.10
N TYR A 229 -10.80 15.45 -25.39
CA TYR A 229 -10.91 16.53 -26.36
C TYR A 229 -11.14 17.90 -25.67
N ALA A 230 -11.05 17.98 -24.34
CA ALA A 230 -11.38 19.19 -23.59
C ALA A 230 -10.40 20.33 -23.89
N THR A 231 -10.94 21.47 -24.28
CA THR A 231 -10.21 22.75 -24.44
C THR A 231 -10.67 23.81 -23.44
N SER A 232 -11.49 23.44 -22.48
CA SER A 232 -11.95 24.29 -21.37
C SER A 232 -12.24 23.45 -20.13
N VAL A 233 -12.23 24.10 -18.97
CA VAL A 233 -12.58 23.49 -17.68
C VAL A 233 -14.00 22.89 -17.70
N ASP A 234 -14.96 23.55 -18.35
CA ASP A 234 -16.34 23.03 -18.43
C ASP A 234 -16.44 21.79 -19.32
N ALA A 235 -15.63 21.72 -20.38
CA ALA A 235 -15.52 20.50 -21.18
C ALA A 235 -14.90 19.34 -20.34
N ALA A 236 -13.86 19.61 -19.57
CA ALA A 236 -13.26 18.62 -18.67
C ALA A 236 -14.26 18.11 -17.63
N LYS A 237 -15.07 18.98 -17.02
CA LYS A 237 -16.18 18.58 -16.12
C LYS A 237 -17.20 17.67 -16.80
N ALA A 238 -17.48 17.90 -18.09
CA ALA A 238 -18.38 17.04 -18.85
C ALA A 238 -17.73 15.66 -19.12
N GLU A 239 -16.44 15.63 -19.43
CA GLU A 239 -15.68 14.37 -19.59
C GLU A 239 -15.65 13.58 -18.28
N VAL A 240 -15.45 14.24 -17.11
CA VAL A 240 -15.58 13.59 -15.79
C VAL A 240 -16.92 12.89 -15.63
N ARG A 241 -18.03 13.59 -15.93
CA ARG A 241 -19.38 12.99 -15.78
C ARG A 241 -19.56 11.76 -16.69
N ASN A 242 -19.07 11.82 -17.91
CA ASN A 242 -19.18 10.72 -18.85
C ASN A 242 -18.29 9.54 -18.42
N CYS A 243 -17.03 9.82 -18.07
CA CYS A 243 -16.11 8.81 -17.55
C CYS A 243 -16.69 8.10 -16.32
N MET A 244 -17.19 8.86 -15.33
CA MET A 244 -17.79 8.31 -14.12
C MET A 244 -19.01 7.43 -14.41
N LYS A 245 -19.84 7.80 -15.39
CA LYS A 245 -20.98 6.97 -15.83
C LYS A 245 -20.51 5.63 -16.40
N THR A 246 -19.45 5.64 -17.22
CA THR A 246 -18.88 4.45 -17.87
C THR A 246 -18.23 3.50 -16.87
N ILE A 247 -17.50 4.04 -15.88
CA ILE A 247 -16.74 3.25 -14.90
C ILE A 247 -17.52 2.90 -13.63
N GLN A 248 -18.77 3.32 -13.53
CA GLN A 248 -19.62 3.08 -12.36
C GLN A 248 -19.68 1.60 -12.00
N GLY A 249 -19.51 1.30 -10.70
CA GLY A 249 -19.56 -0.05 -10.16
C GLY A 249 -18.36 -0.92 -10.47
N LYS A 250 -17.27 -0.35 -11.00
CA LYS A 250 -16.01 -1.08 -11.25
C LYS A 250 -14.98 -0.78 -10.17
N GLU A 251 -14.11 -1.76 -9.96
CA GLU A 251 -12.94 -1.64 -9.09
C GLU A 251 -11.67 -1.72 -9.94
N PHE A 252 -10.81 -0.72 -9.80
CA PHE A 252 -9.54 -0.66 -10.49
C PHE A 252 -8.37 -0.90 -9.55
N ASP A 253 -7.35 -1.60 -10.05
CA ASP A 253 -6.09 -1.85 -9.35
C ASP A 253 -5.07 -0.74 -9.66
N LEU A 254 -5.26 -0.07 -10.80
CA LEU A 254 -4.48 1.04 -11.33
C LEU A 254 -5.37 2.28 -11.46
N PRO A 255 -4.78 3.49 -11.57
CA PRO A 255 -5.56 4.72 -11.73
C PRO A 255 -6.45 4.78 -12.99
N VAL A 256 -7.35 5.77 -12.97
CA VAL A 256 -8.05 6.24 -14.15
C VAL A 256 -7.30 7.46 -14.69
N PHE A 257 -6.76 7.35 -15.90
CA PHE A 257 -5.91 8.37 -16.51
C PHE A 257 -6.71 9.27 -17.45
N LEU A 258 -6.40 10.58 -17.41
CA LEU A 258 -6.77 11.48 -18.51
C LEU A 258 -5.70 11.37 -19.60
N ASP A 259 -6.10 11.06 -20.80
CA ASP A 259 -5.24 11.00 -21.98
C ASP A 259 -5.30 12.33 -22.74
N VAL A 260 -4.18 13.05 -22.77
CA VAL A 260 -4.04 14.41 -23.29
C VAL A 260 -2.99 14.41 -24.38
N GLU A 261 -3.44 14.41 -25.66
CA GLU A 261 -2.53 14.35 -26.81
C GLU A 261 -3.03 15.12 -28.05
N GLU A 262 -4.17 15.82 -27.92
CA GLU A 262 -4.73 16.57 -29.03
C GLU A 262 -3.94 17.86 -29.33
N TYR A 263 -3.69 18.14 -30.62
CA TYR A 263 -3.01 19.37 -31.03
C TYR A 263 -3.72 20.63 -30.52
N ARG A 264 -5.06 20.62 -30.46
CA ARG A 264 -5.83 21.74 -29.93
C ARG A 264 -5.55 22.01 -28.46
N GLN A 265 -5.14 21.02 -27.69
CA GLN A 265 -4.76 21.15 -26.29
C GLN A 265 -3.30 21.68 -26.18
N ALA A 266 -2.40 21.23 -27.06
CA ALA A 266 -1.01 21.66 -27.08
C ALA A 266 -0.82 23.18 -27.28
N VAL A 267 -1.74 23.83 -27.99
CA VAL A 267 -1.69 25.27 -28.27
C VAL A 267 -2.41 26.14 -27.24
N LEU A 268 -3.01 25.57 -26.21
CA LEU A 268 -3.64 26.31 -25.10
C LEU A 268 -2.57 26.99 -24.24
N PRO A 269 -2.92 28.09 -23.56
CA PRO A 269 -2.07 28.60 -22.49
C PRO A 269 -1.78 27.51 -21.46
N ARG A 270 -0.52 27.38 -21.03
CA ARG A 270 -0.08 26.33 -20.07
C ARG A 270 -0.97 26.23 -18.84
N ARG A 271 -1.39 27.39 -18.27
CA ARG A 271 -2.30 27.40 -17.12
C ARG A 271 -3.64 26.77 -17.45
N THR A 272 -4.20 27.10 -18.62
CA THR A 272 -5.49 26.55 -19.05
C THR A 272 -5.44 25.04 -19.20
N LEU A 273 -4.41 24.51 -19.86
CA LEU A 273 -4.26 23.06 -20.01
C LEU A 273 -4.05 22.37 -18.65
N THR A 274 -3.23 22.93 -17.78
CA THR A 274 -3.03 22.41 -16.41
C THR A 274 -4.35 22.40 -15.63
N ASP A 275 -5.18 23.45 -15.73
CA ASP A 275 -6.47 23.52 -15.05
C ASP A 275 -7.47 22.49 -15.61
N ILE A 276 -7.48 22.24 -16.91
CA ILE A 276 -8.27 21.19 -17.57
C ILE A 276 -7.89 19.82 -17.00
N ILE A 277 -6.59 19.49 -16.98
CA ILE A 277 -6.06 18.23 -16.45
C ILE A 277 -6.42 18.07 -14.98
N SER A 278 -6.14 19.08 -14.18
CA SER A 278 -6.46 19.06 -12.73
C SER A 278 -7.96 18.89 -12.49
N THR A 279 -8.81 19.56 -13.27
CA THR A 279 -10.28 19.43 -13.16
C THR A 279 -10.74 17.98 -13.38
N PHE A 280 -10.20 17.31 -14.37
CA PHE A 280 -10.55 15.91 -14.62
C PHE A 280 -10.03 15.01 -13.49
N CYS A 281 -8.74 15.11 -13.17
CA CYS A 281 -8.11 14.22 -12.18
C CYS A 281 -8.72 14.39 -10.78
N ASP A 282 -8.97 15.64 -10.35
CA ASP A 282 -9.65 15.91 -9.07
C ASP A 282 -11.09 15.42 -9.07
N GLY A 283 -11.78 15.54 -10.22
CA GLY A 283 -13.11 14.99 -10.40
C GLY A 283 -13.19 13.48 -10.25
N ILE A 284 -12.23 12.76 -10.78
CA ILE A 284 -12.09 11.29 -10.61
C ILE A 284 -11.75 10.94 -9.16
N LYS A 285 -10.78 11.64 -8.55
CA LYS A 285 -10.37 11.42 -7.15
C LYS A 285 -11.50 11.69 -6.16
N SER A 286 -12.31 12.74 -6.39
CA SER A 286 -13.46 13.06 -5.53
C SER A 286 -14.57 12.00 -5.56
N ASN A 287 -14.57 11.12 -6.56
CA ASN A 287 -15.46 9.96 -6.67
C ASN A 287 -14.84 8.65 -6.18
N GLY A 288 -13.67 8.72 -5.50
CA GLY A 288 -13.07 7.57 -4.82
C GLY A 288 -12.14 6.71 -5.68
N PHE A 289 -11.73 7.19 -6.85
CA PHE A 289 -10.75 6.53 -7.71
C PHE A 289 -9.39 7.23 -7.65
N GLU A 290 -8.31 6.50 -7.76
CA GLU A 290 -7.01 7.11 -8.07
C GLU A 290 -7.01 7.63 -9.49
N SER A 291 -6.29 8.74 -9.73
CA SER A 291 -6.22 9.35 -11.05
C SER A 291 -4.81 9.77 -11.43
N GLY A 292 -4.55 9.80 -12.72
CA GLY A 292 -3.28 10.19 -13.32
C GLY A 292 -3.47 10.87 -14.68
N LEU A 293 -2.34 11.26 -15.26
CA LEU A 293 -2.27 11.91 -16.56
C LEU A 293 -1.42 11.05 -17.50
N TYR A 294 -1.93 10.76 -18.71
CA TYR A 294 -1.12 10.33 -19.85
C TYR A 294 -0.91 11.48 -20.82
N SER A 295 0.32 11.62 -21.29
CA SER A 295 0.65 12.52 -22.38
C SER A 295 2.01 12.16 -23.00
N ALA A 296 2.22 12.64 -24.24
CA ALA A 296 3.54 12.63 -24.86
C ALA A 296 4.50 13.56 -24.07
N LYS A 297 5.80 13.16 -24.02
CA LYS A 297 6.84 13.91 -23.29
C LYS A 297 6.87 15.40 -23.69
N SER A 298 6.88 15.70 -25.00
CA SER A 298 6.92 17.08 -25.48
C SER A 298 5.70 17.88 -25.05
N MET A 299 4.51 17.31 -25.17
CA MET A 299 3.27 17.99 -24.83
C MET A 299 3.20 18.29 -23.33
N LEU A 300 3.54 17.35 -22.48
CA LEU A 300 3.51 17.55 -21.04
C LEU A 300 4.52 18.64 -20.59
N VAL A 301 5.75 18.58 -21.10
CA VAL A 301 6.82 19.50 -20.70
C VAL A 301 6.61 20.89 -21.25
N ASP A 302 6.14 21.00 -22.51
CA ASP A 302 6.06 22.28 -23.20
C ASP A 302 4.72 23.00 -22.98
N SER A 303 3.63 22.27 -22.79
CA SER A 303 2.26 22.83 -22.81
C SER A 303 1.54 22.82 -21.46
N ALA A 304 2.10 22.20 -20.41
CA ALA A 304 1.54 22.19 -19.06
C ALA A 304 2.58 22.59 -18.00
N TYR A 305 2.19 22.57 -16.73
CA TYR A 305 3.08 22.68 -15.57
C TYR A 305 3.31 21.29 -14.95
N PRO A 306 4.31 20.53 -15.44
CA PRO A 306 4.46 19.12 -15.09
C PRO A 306 4.74 18.91 -13.60
N ASP A 307 5.54 19.73 -12.96
CA ASP A 307 5.86 19.60 -11.52
C ASP A 307 4.62 19.79 -10.64
N GLU A 308 3.72 20.72 -11.02
CA GLU A 308 2.45 20.91 -10.32
C GLU A 308 1.55 19.67 -10.44
N LEU A 309 1.46 19.10 -11.64
CA LEU A 309 0.67 17.91 -11.91
C LEU A 309 1.23 16.67 -11.20
N ALA A 310 2.54 16.46 -11.31
CA ALA A 310 3.23 15.33 -10.71
C ALA A 310 3.21 15.34 -9.17
N SER A 311 3.05 16.52 -8.55
CA SER A 311 2.87 16.62 -7.09
C SER A 311 1.54 16.07 -6.58
N LYS A 312 0.56 15.81 -7.48
CA LYS A 312 -0.82 15.44 -7.14
C LYS A 312 -1.30 14.15 -7.80
N TYR A 313 -0.76 13.83 -8.98
CA TYR A 313 -1.25 12.77 -9.86
C TYR A 313 -0.10 11.93 -10.38
N LEU A 314 -0.34 10.65 -10.64
CA LEU A 314 0.59 9.78 -11.33
C LEU A 314 0.78 10.22 -12.78
N ILE A 315 2.02 10.17 -13.26
CA ILE A 315 2.39 10.57 -14.61
C ILE A 315 2.73 9.35 -15.47
N TRP A 316 1.91 9.12 -16.46
CA TRP A 316 2.14 8.14 -17.51
C TRP A 316 2.62 8.87 -18.79
N MET A 317 3.87 8.68 -19.16
CA MET A 317 4.52 9.42 -20.23
C MET A 317 4.82 8.54 -21.42
N ALA A 318 4.39 8.97 -22.60
CA ALA A 318 4.81 8.38 -23.88
C ALA A 318 6.15 8.98 -24.31
N ALA A 319 7.16 8.12 -24.45
CA ALA A 319 8.50 8.48 -24.88
C ALA A 319 9.23 7.25 -25.50
N PRO A 320 8.78 6.74 -26.66
CA PRO A 320 9.26 5.46 -27.22
C PRO A 320 10.74 5.48 -27.62
N ASN A 321 11.32 6.65 -27.83
CA ASN A 321 12.73 6.82 -28.21
C ASN A 321 13.67 7.07 -27.03
N ASN A 322 13.14 7.03 -25.79
CA ASN A 322 13.94 7.26 -24.60
C ASN A 322 14.00 5.99 -23.75
N SER A 323 15.12 5.78 -23.07
CA SER A 323 15.15 4.89 -21.91
C SER A 323 14.51 5.57 -20.70
N TYR A 324 14.06 4.79 -19.71
CA TYR A 324 13.43 5.36 -18.50
C TYR A 324 14.34 6.34 -17.76
N ASN A 325 15.64 6.07 -17.73
CA ASN A 325 16.63 6.94 -17.05
C ASN A 325 16.82 8.30 -17.73
N GLU A 326 16.34 8.48 -18.96
CA GLU A 326 16.36 9.75 -19.69
C GLU A 326 15.06 10.55 -19.54
N LEU A 327 14.10 10.00 -18.78
CA LEU A 327 12.84 10.68 -18.48
C LEU A 327 12.96 11.54 -17.23
N PRO A 328 12.10 12.56 -17.09
CA PRO A 328 12.00 13.30 -15.84
C PRO A 328 11.71 12.37 -14.64
N ALA A 329 12.29 12.70 -13.48
CA ALA A 329 12.18 11.88 -12.26
C ALA A 329 10.75 11.70 -11.74
N PHE A 330 9.82 12.52 -12.20
CA PHE A 330 8.40 12.45 -11.84
C PHE A 330 7.58 11.46 -12.68
N VAL A 331 8.19 10.73 -13.63
CA VAL A 331 7.48 9.77 -14.47
C VAL A 331 7.30 8.44 -13.73
N ASP A 332 6.07 8.02 -13.58
CA ASP A 332 5.68 6.78 -12.87
C ASP A 332 5.49 5.61 -13.82
N ILE A 333 4.94 5.88 -15.02
CA ILE A 333 4.67 4.88 -16.06
C ILE A 333 5.28 5.37 -17.38
N HIS A 334 6.03 4.50 -18.03
CA HIS A 334 6.69 4.78 -19.31
C HIS A 334 6.06 3.95 -20.42
N GLN A 335 5.38 4.60 -21.37
CA GLN A 335 5.02 3.98 -22.64
C GLN A 335 6.23 4.05 -23.57
N TYR A 336 6.85 2.89 -23.79
CA TYR A 336 8.12 2.79 -24.50
C TYR A 336 8.01 2.26 -25.93
N SER A 337 6.81 1.84 -26.36
CA SER A 337 6.57 1.34 -27.70
C SER A 337 5.09 1.47 -28.08
N TRP A 338 4.84 1.85 -29.33
CA TRP A 338 3.52 1.89 -29.97
C TRP A 338 3.26 0.72 -30.92
N ASN A 339 4.23 -0.13 -31.15
CA ASN A 339 4.18 -1.22 -32.13
C ASN A 339 4.68 -2.55 -31.55
N GLY A 340 4.42 -2.77 -30.27
CA GLY A 340 4.78 -3.99 -29.58
C GLY A 340 3.99 -5.20 -30.07
N LYS A 341 4.50 -6.39 -29.75
CA LYS A 341 3.81 -7.66 -30.03
C LYS A 341 3.67 -8.44 -28.73
N VAL A 342 2.44 -8.86 -28.45
CA VAL A 342 2.11 -9.66 -27.27
C VAL A 342 1.27 -10.85 -27.71
N ASP A 343 1.63 -12.07 -27.28
CA ASP A 343 0.80 -13.24 -27.57
C ASP A 343 -0.61 -13.07 -26.99
N GLY A 344 -1.61 -13.30 -27.79
CA GLY A 344 -3.01 -13.08 -27.45
C GLY A 344 -3.61 -11.81 -28.05
N ILE A 345 -2.83 -10.95 -28.69
CA ILE A 345 -3.28 -9.75 -29.39
C ILE A 345 -2.87 -9.83 -30.87
N ARG A 346 -3.81 -9.52 -31.77
CA ARG A 346 -3.51 -9.39 -33.18
C ARG A 346 -3.02 -7.98 -33.50
N GLY A 347 -1.91 -7.87 -34.24
CA GLY A 347 -1.38 -6.57 -34.63
C GLY A 347 -0.46 -5.96 -33.61
N ASP A 348 -0.37 -4.65 -33.65
CA ASP A 348 0.44 -3.87 -32.73
C ASP A 348 -0.32 -3.54 -31.45
N VAL A 349 0.42 -3.37 -30.37
CA VAL A 349 -0.13 -2.96 -29.08
C VAL A 349 0.89 -2.07 -28.37
N ASP A 350 0.40 -1.11 -27.63
CA ASP A 350 1.21 -0.19 -26.84
C ASP A 350 1.78 -0.88 -25.62
N LEU A 351 3.09 -0.71 -25.42
CA LEU A 351 3.83 -1.37 -24.35
C LEU A 351 4.33 -0.35 -23.33
N ASN A 352 4.11 -0.71 -22.07
CA ASN A 352 4.44 0.14 -20.93
C ASN A 352 5.21 -0.63 -19.85
N TYR A 353 5.99 0.12 -19.08
CA TYR A 353 6.50 -0.32 -17.79
C TYR A 353 5.95 0.59 -16.68
N ILE A 354 5.45 -0.02 -15.62
CA ILE A 354 5.04 0.68 -14.41
C ILE A 354 6.19 0.58 -13.41
N TYR A 355 6.68 1.73 -12.94
CA TYR A 355 7.79 1.85 -11.98
C TYR A 355 7.31 2.29 -10.60
N ASN A 356 6.19 3.04 -10.54
CA ASN A 356 5.66 3.60 -9.32
C ASN A 356 4.13 3.71 -9.40
N LEU A 357 3.44 3.47 -8.25
CA LEU A 357 1.99 3.62 -8.07
C LEU A 357 1.66 4.29 -6.72
N ASN A 358 2.63 5.06 -6.17
CA ASN A 358 2.42 5.81 -4.92
C ASN A 358 1.80 7.17 -5.16
#